data_5ba9328d35ef5b1d767bb3e2a68dc9cd
#
_entry.id   5ba9328d35ef5b1d767bb3e2a68dc9cd
#
_cell.length_a   1.000
_cell.length_b   1.000
_cell.length_c   1.000
_cell.angle_alpha   90.00
_cell.angle_beta   90.00
_cell.angle_gamma   90.00
#
_symmetry.space_group_name_H-M   'P 1'
#
loop_
_entity.id
_entity.type
_entity.pdbx_description
1 polymer ?
#
loop_
_entity_poly.entity_id
_entity_poly.type
_entity_poly.pdbx_seq_one_letter_code
_entity_poly.pdbx_strand_id
1 'polypeptide(L)'
;MKPYIRLLRPKHALKNLLIFLPLVFGGALFDAPVLQSAVCGFVAFCCLASVVYIINDICDAPRDRLHPTKKSRPIASGAISPMQAAAEAAVLLAVMLLLSFWCNFPLESYLCLAIYFAVNIGYSLGLKNVPILDIALLVSGFLLRVLFGAAVTGIAISDWLYLTVIAISFYLGLGKRRGELARQKGDTRKVLKYYTYDYLDKYMQISLGLSITFYALWSMGAANGMVWTVPLVICLCMKYSLTVEGDSDGDPVEVICRDKILLVLAAAFAALVLSILYLF
;
A
#
# COMPACT_ATOMS: atom_id res chain seq x y z
N MET A 1 -19.07 18.62 -5.46
CA MET A 1 -18.76 17.18 -5.49
C MET A 1 -17.32 16.85 -5.86
N LYS A 2 -16.72 17.36 -6.97
CA LYS A 2 -15.33 17.05 -7.34
C LYS A 2 -14.26 17.26 -6.24
N PRO A 3 -14.28 18.33 -5.40
CA PRO A 3 -13.29 18.51 -4.34
C PRO A 3 -13.35 17.43 -3.25
N TYR A 4 -14.54 17.01 -2.81
CA TYR A 4 -14.74 15.97 -1.81
C TYR A 4 -14.20 14.60 -2.29
N ILE A 5 -14.51 14.19 -3.53
CA ILE A 5 -13.95 12.95 -4.12
C ILE A 5 -12.41 13.01 -4.19
N ARG A 6 -11.82 14.20 -4.42
CA ARG A 6 -10.36 14.36 -4.42
C ARG A 6 -9.74 14.17 -3.04
N LEU A 7 -10.47 14.49 -1.95
CA LEU A 7 -10.02 14.21 -0.58
C LEU A 7 -9.92 12.72 -0.30
N LEU A 8 -10.82 11.89 -0.83
CA LEU A 8 -10.80 10.43 -0.66
C LEU A 8 -9.56 9.78 -1.31
N ARG A 9 -8.87 10.47 -2.22
CA ARG A 9 -7.69 9.99 -2.95
C ARG A 9 -7.91 8.62 -3.61
N PRO A 10 -8.88 8.45 -4.52
CA PRO A 10 -9.25 7.14 -5.07
C PRO A 10 -8.10 6.37 -5.70
N LYS A 11 -7.10 7.05 -6.29
CA LYS A 11 -5.89 6.39 -6.83
C LYS A 11 -5.10 5.63 -5.74
N HIS A 12 -5.10 6.11 -4.51
CA HIS A 12 -4.41 5.44 -3.41
C HIS A 12 -5.19 4.22 -2.87
N ALA A 13 -6.48 4.08 -3.21
CA ALA A 13 -7.26 2.87 -2.91
C ALA A 13 -6.68 1.62 -3.59
N LEU A 14 -5.92 1.75 -4.69
CA LEU A 14 -5.20 0.64 -5.31
C LEU A 14 -4.28 -0.11 -4.32
N LYS A 15 -3.68 0.60 -3.35
CA LYS A 15 -2.88 -0.02 -2.29
C LYS A 15 -3.71 -0.93 -1.38
N ASN A 16 -5.00 -0.67 -1.26
CA ASN A 16 -5.90 -1.45 -0.43
C ASN A 16 -6.30 -2.78 -1.08
N LEU A 17 -6.01 -2.99 -2.39
CA LEU A 17 -6.18 -4.29 -3.06
C LEU A 17 -5.36 -5.39 -2.40
N LEU A 18 -4.32 -5.06 -1.64
CA LEU A 18 -3.57 -6.02 -0.82
C LEU A 18 -4.44 -6.75 0.21
N ILE A 19 -5.61 -6.22 0.57
CA ILE A 19 -6.60 -6.87 1.43
C ILE A 19 -7.12 -8.18 0.80
N PHE A 20 -7.17 -8.25 -0.53
CA PHE A 20 -7.59 -9.46 -1.26
C PHE A 20 -6.50 -10.50 -1.39
N LEU A 21 -5.26 -10.22 -0.98
CA LEU A 21 -4.14 -11.14 -1.15
C LEU A 21 -4.36 -12.48 -0.43
N PRO A 22 -4.82 -12.53 0.85
CA PRO A 22 -5.15 -13.80 1.50
C PRO A 22 -6.26 -14.57 0.78
N LEU A 23 -7.29 -13.88 0.30
CA LEU A 23 -8.40 -14.47 -0.46
C LEU A 23 -7.92 -15.15 -1.74
N VAL A 24 -7.08 -14.42 -2.53
CA VAL A 24 -6.57 -14.91 -3.82
C VAL A 24 -5.65 -16.10 -3.62
N PHE A 25 -4.64 -15.96 -2.76
CA PHE A 25 -3.64 -17.00 -2.53
C PHE A 25 -4.10 -18.12 -1.61
N GLY A 26 -5.18 -17.93 -0.86
CA GLY A 26 -5.84 -18.96 -0.07
C GLY A 26 -6.86 -19.80 -0.84
N GLY A 27 -7.01 -19.57 -2.16
CA GLY A 27 -7.89 -20.39 -3.01
C GLY A 27 -9.39 -20.12 -2.82
N ALA A 28 -9.79 -19.04 -2.15
CA ALA A 28 -11.18 -18.77 -1.79
C ALA A 28 -11.85 -17.64 -2.60
N LEU A 29 -11.29 -17.28 -3.77
CA LEU A 29 -11.79 -16.16 -4.59
C LEU A 29 -13.24 -16.35 -5.04
N PHE A 30 -13.68 -17.58 -5.23
CA PHE A 30 -15.05 -17.91 -5.65
C PHE A 30 -15.97 -18.33 -4.51
N ASP A 31 -15.49 -18.27 -3.27
CA ASP A 31 -16.33 -18.42 -2.08
C ASP A 31 -17.10 -17.12 -1.82
N ALA A 32 -18.38 -17.09 -2.14
CA ALA A 32 -19.19 -15.88 -2.11
C ALA A 32 -19.26 -15.21 -0.74
N PRO A 33 -19.46 -15.90 0.41
CA PRO A 33 -19.39 -15.34 1.75
C PRO A 33 -18.04 -14.71 2.06
N VAL A 34 -16.93 -15.38 1.72
CA VAL A 34 -15.56 -14.89 2.00
C VAL A 34 -15.23 -13.70 1.12
N LEU A 35 -15.61 -13.75 -0.16
CA LEU A 35 -15.46 -12.61 -1.07
C LEU A 35 -16.27 -11.39 -0.59
N GLN A 36 -17.50 -11.59 -0.11
CA GLN A 36 -18.30 -10.52 0.46
C GLN A 36 -17.62 -9.87 1.67
N SER A 37 -17.07 -10.68 2.59
CA SER A 37 -16.32 -10.17 3.74
C SER A 37 -15.09 -9.37 3.30
N ALA A 38 -14.33 -9.86 2.31
CA ALA A 38 -13.17 -9.17 1.75
C ALA A 38 -13.56 -7.82 1.10
N VAL A 39 -14.67 -7.77 0.35
CA VAL A 39 -15.17 -6.54 -0.28
C VAL A 39 -15.64 -5.54 0.77
N CYS A 40 -16.39 -5.98 1.78
CA CYS A 40 -16.78 -5.12 2.90
C CYS A 40 -15.54 -4.58 3.64
N GLY A 41 -14.55 -5.45 3.89
CA GLY A 41 -13.27 -5.06 4.48
C GLY A 41 -12.51 -4.05 3.64
N PHE A 42 -12.45 -4.25 2.34
CA PHE A 42 -11.83 -3.30 1.42
C PHE A 42 -12.47 -1.92 1.51
N VAL A 43 -13.80 -1.83 1.49
CA VAL A 43 -14.54 -0.56 1.60
C VAL A 43 -14.28 0.08 2.97
N ALA A 44 -14.36 -0.69 4.05
CA ALA A 44 -14.11 -0.20 5.41
C ALA A 44 -12.68 0.36 5.54
N PHE A 45 -11.67 -0.36 5.02
CA PHE A 45 -10.29 0.10 5.05
C PHE A 45 -10.06 1.34 4.16
N CYS A 46 -10.75 1.43 3.01
CA CYS A 46 -10.70 2.63 2.16
C CYS A 46 -11.26 3.86 2.90
N CYS A 47 -12.34 3.70 3.66
CA CYS A 47 -12.87 4.77 4.51
C CYS A 47 -11.83 5.23 5.53
N LEU A 48 -11.21 4.30 6.29
CA LEU A 48 -10.19 4.65 7.27
C LEU A 48 -8.94 5.28 6.64
N ALA A 49 -8.47 4.76 5.50
CA ALA A 49 -7.35 5.34 4.78
C ALA A 49 -7.65 6.78 4.32
N SER A 50 -8.87 7.04 3.87
CA SER A 50 -9.32 8.39 3.49
C SER A 50 -9.36 9.33 4.71
N VAL A 51 -9.83 8.86 5.85
CA VAL A 51 -9.79 9.62 7.12
C VAL A 51 -8.36 10.04 7.46
N VAL A 52 -7.40 9.12 7.38
CA VAL A 52 -5.98 9.41 7.61
C VAL A 52 -5.47 10.48 6.63
N TYR A 53 -5.82 10.39 5.35
CA TYR A 53 -5.42 11.42 4.37
C TYR A 53 -6.06 12.78 4.65
N ILE A 54 -7.31 12.82 5.08
CA ILE A 54 -8.00 14.06 5.45
C ILE A 54 -7.31 14.71 6.64
N ILE A 55 -7.00 13.94 7.70
CA ILE A 55 -6.27 14.44 8.87
C ILE A 55 -4.91 15.00 8.45
N ASN A 56 -4.17 14.27 7.61
CA ASN A 56 -2.89 14.73 7.09
C ASN A 56 -3.03 16.04 6.31
N ASP A 57 -4.01 16.14 5.42
CA ASP A 57 -4.22 17.34 4.61
C ASP A 57 -4.66 18.55 5.45
N ILE A 58 -5.38 18.34 6.56
CA ILE A 58 -5.69 19.40 7.54
C ILE A 58 -4.42 19.86 8.24
N CYS A 59 -3.62 18.94 8.75
CA CYS A 59 -2.37 19.25 9.48
C CYS A 59 -1.32 19.92 8.57
N ASP A 60 -1.21 19.47 7.33
CA ASP A 60 -0.22 19.97 6.38
C ASP A 60 -0.71 21.21 5.58
N ALA A 61 -1.97 21.63 5.71
CA ALA A 61 -2.55 22.72 4.91
C ALA A 61 -1.74 24.03 4.91
N PRO A 62 -1.18 24.52 6.06
CA PRO A 62 -0.38 25.73 6.06
C PRO A 62 0.89 25.62 5.19
N ARG A 63 1.54 24.46 5.22
CA ARG A 63 2.75 24.17 4.44
C ARG A 63 2.41 23.91 2.96
N ASP A 64 1.33 23.20 2.71
CA ASP A 64 0.88 22.86 1.36
C ASP A 64 0.49 24.09 0.54
N ARG A 65 0.01 25.17 1.16
CA ARG A 65 -0.27 26.45 0.50
C ARG A 65 0.96 27.09 -0.15
N LEU A 66 2.13 26.87 0.45
CA LEU A 66 3.41 27.40 -0.03
C LEU A 66 4.09 26.48 -1.06
N HIS A 67 3.59 25.24 -1.22
CA HIS A 67 4.22 24.24 -2.09
C HIS A 67 3.78 24.39 -3.56
N PRO A 68 4.69 24.31 -4.56
CA PRO A 68 4.37 24.53 -5.97
C PRO A 68 3.21 23.69 -6.52
N THR A 69 3.12 22.42 -6.15
CA THR A 69 2.11 21.47 -6.64
C THR A 69 1.01 21.19 -5.62
N LYS A 70 1.34 21.08 -4.32
CA LYS A 70 0.38 20.71 -3.26
C LYS A 70 -0.60 21.82 -2.92
N LYS A 71 -0.34 23.07 -3.29
CA LYS A 71 -1.29 24.19 -3.14
C LYS A 71 -2.63 23.97 -3.80
N SER A 72 -2.71 23.03 -4.76
CA SER A 72 -3.96 22.63 -5.43
C SER A 72 -4.79 21.60 -4.68
N ARG A 73 -4.33 21.10 -3.50
CA ARG A 73 -5.11 20.19 -2.65
C ARG A 73 -6.36 20.90 -2.13
N PRO A 74 -7.50 20.19 -1.97
CA PRO A 74 -8.78 20.81 -1.64
C PRO A 74 -8.77 21.71 -0.40
N ILE A 75 -8.08 21.30 0.67
CA ILE A 75 -8.00 22.09 1.91
C ILE A 75 -6.97 23.23 1.78
N ALA A 76 -5.82 22.98 1.17
CA ALA A 76 -4.79 24.00 0.98
C ALA A 76 -5.27 25.13 0.08
N SER A 77 -6.02 24.80 -0.99
CA SER A 77 -6.60 25.77 -1.93
C SER A 77 -7.83 26.54 -1.37
N GLY A 78 -8.35 26.13 -0.22
CA GLY A 78 -9.57 26.69 0.35
C GLY A 78 -10.88 26.20 -0.29
N ALA A 79 -10.83 25.24 -1.20
CA ALA A 79 -12.03 24.67 -1.84
C ALA A 79 -12.91 23.88 -0.86
N ILE A 80 -12.32 23.38 0.23
CA ILE A 80 -13.00 22.72 1.36
C ILE A 80 -12.41 23.30 2.65
N SER A 81 -13.27 23.72 3.57
CA SER A 81 -12.82 24.18 4.88
C SER A 81 -12.36 22.99 5.76
N PRO A 82 -11.45 23.21 6.73
CA PRO A 82 -11.04 22.15 7.66
C PRO A 82 -12.21 21.52 8.41
N MET A 83 -13.26 22.30 8.74
CA MET A 83 -14.47 21.80 9.40
C MET A 83 -15.29 20.89 8.49
N GLN A 84 -15.45 21.24 7.21
CA GLN A 84 -16.13 20.38 6.23
C GLN A 84 -15.35 19.08 6.00
N ALA A 85 -14.02 19.15 5.93
CA ALA A 85 -13.17 17.98 5.81
C ALA A 85 -13.26 17.07 7.06
N ALA A 86 -13.31 17.66 8.25
CA ALA A 86 -13.51 16.90 9.49
C ALA A 86 -14.90 16.23 9.54
N ALA A 87 -15.93 16.90 9.07
CA ALA A 87 -17.29 16.31 8.95
C ALA A 87 -17.28 15.12 7.98
N GLU A 88 -16.61 15.23 6.82
CA GLU A 88 -16.44 14.12 5.88
C GLU A 88 -15.69 12.94 6.52
N ALA A 89 -14.61 13.21 7.26
CA ALA A 89 -13.88 12.19 7.99
C ALA A 89 -14.75 11.47 9.04
N ALA A 90 -15.61 12.20 9.76
CA ALA A 90 -16.54 11.62 10.72
C ALA A 90 -17.57 10.70 10.04
N VAL A 91 -18.11 11.10 8.89
CA VAL A 91 -19.03 10.25 8.09
C VAL A 91 -18.31 8.98 7.63
N LEU A 92 -17.07 9.08 7.14
CA LEU A 92 -16.30 7.91 6.71
C LEU A 92 -15.99 6.95 7.87
N LEU A 93 -15.69 7.48 9.06
CA LEU A 93 -15.52 6.64 10.27
C LEU A 93 -16.83 5.95 10.65
N ALA A 94 -17.96 6.65 10.59
CA ALA A 94 -19.26 6.04 10.86
C ALA A 94 -19.59 4.92 9.86
N VAL A 95 -19.34 5.14 8.56
CA VAL A 95 -19.51 4.12 7.52
C VAL A 95 -18.61 2.92 7.78
N MET A 96 -17.33 3.15 8.11
CA MET A 96 -16.40 2.07 8.45
C MET A 96 -16.92 1.23 9.62
N LEU A 97 -17.34 1.87 10.72
CA LEU A 97 -17.86 1.18 11.91
C LEU A 97 -19.14 0.42 11.62
N LEU A 98 -20.08 1.01 10.87
CA LEU A 98 -21.32 0.36 10.46
C LEU A 98 -21.07 -0.88 9.61
N LEU A 99 -20.17 -0.78 8.62
CA LEU A 99 -19.80 -1.93 7.78
C LEU A 99 -19.13 -3.03 8.60
N SER A 100 -18.22 -2.65 9.51
CA SER A 100 -17.51 -3.61 10.37
C SER A 100 -18.47 -4.35 11.30
N PHE A 101 -19.46 -3.64 11.85
CA PHE A 101 -20.51 -4.22 12.67
C PHE A 101 -21.47 -5.09 11.87
N TRP A 102 -21.94 -4.62 10.71
CA TRP A 102 -22.87 -5.36 9.84
C TRP A 102 -22.26 -6.67 9.33
N CYS A 103 -20.99 -6.66 8.97
CA CYS A 103 -20.28 -7.85 8.47
C CYS A 103 -19.67 -8.70 9.60
N ASN A 104 -19.95 -8.40 10.89
CA ASN A 104 -19.44 -9.12 12.06
C ASN A 104 -17.91 -9.34 11.98
N PHE A 105 -17.15 -8.28 11.76
CA PHE A 105 -15.70 -8.38 11.69
C PHE A 105 -15.11 -8.92 13.00
N PRO A 106 -14.12 -9.84 12.95
CA PRO A 106 -13.47 -10.36 14.15
C PRO A 106 -12.61 -9.28 14.84
N LEU A 107 -12.31 -9.51 16.12
CA LEU A 107 -11.57 -8.54 16.96
C LEU A 107 -10.20 -8.17 16.36
N GLU A 108 -9.52 -9.12 15.76
CA GLU A 108 -8.21 -8.96 15.12
C GLU A 108 -8.24 -7.91 14.01
N SER A 109 -9.35 -7.81 13.29
CA SER A 109 -9.52 -6.79 12.25
C SER A 109 -9.62 -5.38 12.82
N TYR A 110 -10.32 -5.20 13.95
CA TYR A 110 -10.36 -3.90 14.64
C TYR A 110 -8.99 -3.51 15.18
N LEU A 111 -8.22 -4.49 15.68
CA LEU A 111 -6.84 -4.26 16.09
C LEU A 111 -5.97 -3.78 14.92
N CYS A 112 -6.08 -4.42 13.76
CA CYS A 112 -5.38 -3.99 12.54
C CYS A 112 -5.75 -2.55 12.14
N LEU A 113 -7.04 -2.19 12.16
CA LEU A 113 -7.51 -0.84 11.87
C LEU A 113 -6.98 0.18 12.87
N ALA A 114 -7.01 -0.14 14.17
CA ALA A 114 -6.51 0.73 15.23
C ALA A 114 -5.01 0.97 15.12
N ILE A 115 -4.22 -0.09 14.89
CA ILE A 115 -2.77 0.01 14.69
C ILE A 115 -2.47 0.82 13.41
N TYR A 116 -3.20 0.57 12.31
CA TYR A 116 -3.04 1.34 11.08
C TYR A 116 -3.29 2.83 11.31
N PHE A 117 -4.36 3.17 12.03
CA PHE A 117 -4.67 4.55 12.37
C PHE A 117 -3.57 5.18 13.23
N ALA A 118 -3.17 4.52 14.33
CA ALA A 118 -2.14 5.01 15.25
C ALA A 118 -0.79 5.23 14.55
N VAL A 119 -0.35 4.27 13.74
CA VAL A 119 0.90 4.35 12.94
C VAL A 119 0.87 5.56 12.01
N ASN A 120 -0.24 5.79 11.31
CA ASN A 120 -0.34 6.91 10.37
C ASN A 120 -0.45 8.27 11.07
N ILE A 121 -1.10 8.34 12.23
CA ILE A 121 -1.10 9.56 13.06
C ILE A 121 0.31 9.83 13.57
N GLY A 122 1.00 8.84 14.13
CA GLY A 122 2.40 8.97 14.56
C GLY A 122 3.33 9.43 13.42
N TYR A 123 3.16 8.85 12.22
CA TYR A 123 3.86 9.27 11.02
C TYR A 123 3.63 10.76 10.71
N SER A 124 2.38 11.22 10.83
CA SER A 124 2.00 12.62 10.58
C SER A 124 2.54 13.57 11.62
N LEU A 125 2.59 13.16 12.89
CA LEU A 125 3.07 13.95 14.02
C LEU A 125 4.61 14.11 14.06
N GLY A 126 5.35 13.37 13.20
CA GLY A 126 6.79 13.63 13.08
C GLY A 126 7.67 12.40 12.97
N LEU A 127 7.18 11.17 13.21
CA LEU A 127 7.98 9.96 13.08
C LEU A 127 8.51 9.76 11.65
N LYS A 128 7.88 10.36 10.64
CA LYS A 128 8.35 10.43 9.25
C LYS A 128 9.72 11.12 9.08
N ASN A 129 10.24 11.78 10.12
CA ASN A 129 11.54 12.47 10.07
C ASN A 129 12.66 11.66 10.74
N VAL A 130 12.35 10.49 11.31
CA VAL A 130 13.31 9.60 11.94
C VAL A 130 13.79 8.57 10.91
N PRO A 131 15.12 8.49 10.64
CA PRO A 131 15.68 7.53 9.69
C PRO A 131 15.30 6.10 10.04
N ILE A 132 15.11 5.27 9.02
CA ILE A 132 14.68 3.87 9.09
C ILE A 132 13.22 3.74 9.54
N LEU A 133 12.80 4.44 10.60
CA LEU A 133 11.44 4.39 11.10
C LEU A 133 10.43 4.90 10.04
N ASP A 134 10.82 5.90 9.25
CA ASP A 134 9.99 6.42 8.15
C ASP A 134 9.71 5.39 7.06
N ILE A 135 10.67 4.48 6.79
CA ILE A 135 10.51 3.35 5.87
C ILE A 135 9.69 2.25 6.55
N ALA A 136 10.03 1.89 7.80
CA ALA A 136 9.33 0.86 8.56
C ALA A 136 7.82 1.17 8.72
N LEU A 137 7.46 2.43 8.99
CA LEU A 137 6.06 2.87 9.07
C LEU A 137 5.34 2.81 7.71
N LEU A 138 6.05 3.03 6.61
CA LEU A 138 5.51 2.82 5.26
C LEU A 138 5.21 1.34 5.01
N VAL A 139 6.17 0.48 5.34
CA VAL A 139 6.09 -0.98 5.20
C VAL A 139 4.96 -1.53 6.06
N SER A 140 4.84 -1.10 7.31
CA SER A 140 3.76 -1.54 8.20
C SER A 140 2.37 -1.26 7.62
N GLY A 141 2.22 -0.16 6.87
CA GLY A 141 0.98 0.14 6.17
C GLY A 141 0.59 -0.90 5.12
N PHE A 142 1.55 -1.50 4.41
CA PHE A 142 1.29 -2.61 3.47
C PHE A 142 0.96 -3.90 4.22
N LEU A 143 1.73 -4.22 5.26
CA LEU A 143 1.51 -5.42 6.08
C LEU A 143 0.14 -5.42 6.75
N LEU A 144 -0.25 -4.29 7.33
CA LEU A 144 -1.54 -4.17 8.02
C LEU A 144 -2.73 -4.38 7.09
N ARG A 145 -2.60 -4.05 5.79
CA ARG A 145 -3.64 -4.37 4.79
C ARG A 145 -3.78 -5.87 4.58
N VAL A 146 -2.66 -6.57 4.48
CA VAL A 146 -2.66 -8.02 4.26
C VAL A 146 -3.17 -8.74 5.52
N LEU A 147 -2.70 -8.35 6.70
CA LEU A 147 -3.17 -8.91 7.98
C LEU A 147 -4.66 -8.61 8.23
N PHE A 148 -5.11 -7.42 7.91
CA PHE A 148 -6.53 -7.08 7.97
C PHE A 148 -7.36 -7.93 7.00
N GLY A 149 -6.86 -8.14 5.77
CA GLY A 149 -7.48 -9.04 4.81
C GLY A 149 -7.60 -10.48 5.34
N ALA A 150 -6.54 -10.99 5.94
CA ALA A 150 -6.55 -12.30 6.60
C ALA A 150 -7.57 -12.38 7.73
N ALA A 151 -7.62 -11.35 8.58
CA ALA A 151 -8.56 -11.28 9.69
C ALA A 151 -10.03 -11.29 9.22
N VAL A 152 -10.39 -10.45 8.24
CA VAL A 152 -11.80 -10.36 7.78
C VAL A 152 -12.24 -11.56 6.95
N THR A 153 -11.32 -12.28 6.30
CA THR A 153 -11.63 -13.47 5.52
C THR A 153 -11.52 -14.76 6.32
N GLY A 154 -10.88 -14.73 7.50
CA GLY A 154 -10.55 -15.92 8.27
C GLY A 154 -9.49 -16.83 7.64
N ILE A 155 -8.79 -16.34 6.58
CA ILE A 155 -7.79 -17.12 5.85
C ILE A 155 -6.41 -16.83 6.43
N ALA A 156 -5.77 -17.85 6.99
CA ALA A 156 -4.40 -17.73 7.49
C ALA A 156 -3.40 -17.51 6.34
N ILE A 157 -2.43 -16.63 6.57
CA ILE A 157 -1.34 -16.39 5.64
C ILE A 157 -0.18 -17.31 6.02
N SER A 158 0.42 -18.01 5.04
CA SER A 158 1.62 -18.81 5.29
C SER A 158 2.82 -17.92 5.63
N ASP A 159 3.74 -18.45 6.44
CA ASP A 159 4.93 -17.71 6.88
C ASP A 159 5.76 -17.19 5.69
N TRP A 160 5.93 -18.02 4.65
CA TRP A 160 6.68 -17.64 3.46
C TRP A 160 6.01 -16.50 2.67
N LEU A 161 4.67 -16.53 2.54
CA LEU A 161 3.94 -15.45 1.90
C LEU A 161 4.00 -14.16 2.73
N TYR A 162 3.92 -14.28 4.06
CA TYR A 162 4.09 -13.15 4.97
C TYR A 162 5.48 -12.51 4.84
N LEU A 163 6.54 -13.33 4.84
CA LEU A 163 7.91 -12.86 4.65
C LEU A 163 8.12 -12.23 3.25
N THR A 164 7.48 -12.78 2.22
CA THR A 164 7.49 -12.19 0.88
C THR A 164 6.88 -10.78 0.90
N VAL A 165 5.74 -10.61 1.54
CA VAL A 165 5.07 -9.30 1.65
C VAL A 165 5.94 -8.30 2.42
N ILE A 166 6.61 -8.73 3.49
CA ILE A 166 7.56 -7.88 4.22
C ILE A 166 8.69 -7.42 3.28
N ALA A 167 9.37 -8.36 2.66
CA ALA A 167 10.54 -8.07 1.83
C ALA A 167 10.20 -7.18 0.63
N ILE A 168 9.12 -7.48 -0.09
CA ILE A 168 8.67 -6.64 -1.22
C ILE A 168 8.22 -5.24 -0.76
N SER A 169 7.63 -5.13 0.44
CA SER A 169 7.23 -3.84 0.99
C SER A 169 8.43 -2.96 1.35
N PHE A 170 9.52 -3.55 1.87
CA PHE A 170 10.79 -2.85 2.07
C PHE A 170 11.40 -2.42 0.74
N TYR A 171 11.44 -3.31 -0.26
CA TYR A 171 11.91 -2.99 -1.60
C TYR A 171 11.18 -1.78 -2.20
N LEU A 172 9.85 -1.78 -2.15
CA LEU A 172 9.01 -0.68 -2.66
C LEU A 172 9.17 0.61 -1.83
N GLY A 173 9.29 0.49 -0.51
CA GLY A 173 9.51 1.61 0.41
C GLY A 173 10.86 2.29 0.20
N LEU A 174 11.92 1.49 0.04
CA LEU A 174 13.28 1.97 -0.28
C LEU A 174 13.32 2.61 -1.66
N GLY A 175 12.70 2.00 -2.68
CA GLY A 175 12.59 2.55 -4.03
C GLY A 175 11.91 3.91 -4.04
N LYS A 176 10.87 4.08 -3.20
CA LYS A 176 10.23 5.39 -3.02
C LYS A 176 11.19 6.43 -2.45
N ARG A 177 11.98 6.09 -1.42
CA ARG A 177 12.96 7.03 -0.83
C ARG A 177 14.07 7.37 -1.84
N ARG A 178 14.50 6.37 -2.61
CA ARG A 178 15.47 6.56 -3.69
C ARG A 178 14.96 7.54 -4.75
N GLY A 179 13.74 7.37 -5.22
CA GLY A 179 13.10 8.27 -6.17
C GLY A 179 12.90 9.69 -5.61
N GLU A 180 12.49 9.82 -4.34
CA GLU A 180 12.40 11.10 -3.65
C GLU A 180 13.78 11.80 -3.55
N LEU A 181 14.85 11.05 -3.27
CA LEU A 181 16.23 11.57 -3.20
C LEU A 181 16.74 12.05 -4.58
N ALA A 182 16.42 11.30 -5.67
CA ALA A 182 16.80 11.66 -7.04
C ALA A 182 16.19 12.99 -7.49
N ARG A 183 14.98 13.28 -7.05
CA ARG A 183 14.24 14.49 -7.44
C ARG A 183 14.48 15.69 -6.54
N GLN A 184 15.51 15.66 -5.72
CA GLN A 184 15.81 16.72 -4.74
C GLN A 184 16.02 18.09 -5.42
N LYS A 185 14.91 18.78 -5.76
CA LYS A 185 14.86 20.18 -6.17
C LYS A 185 14.05 20.96 -5.13
N GLY A 186 14.75 21.53 -4.12
CA GLY A 186 14.11 22.37 -3.10
C GLY A 186 13.68 21.62 -1.83
N ASP A 187 12.98 22.29 -0.94
CA ASP A 187 12.63 21.95 0.44
C ASP A 187 12.02 20.54 0.61
N THR A 188 12.87 19.55 0.61
CA THR A 188 12.55 18.13 0.63
C THR A 188 12.41 17.62 2.06
N ARG A 189 11.88 16.44 2.18
CA ARG A 189 11.65 15.75 3.46
C ARG A 189 12.95 15.71 4.30
N LYS A 190 12.90 16.16 5.54
CA LYS A 190 14.07 16.29 6.44
C LYS A 190 14.87 14.99 6.61
N VAL A 191 14.19 13.82 6.56
CA VAL A 191 14.85 12.52 6.73
C VAL A 191 15.76 12.15 5.56
N LEU A 192 15.53 12.67 4.35
CA LEU A 192 16.33 12.31 3.18
C LEU A 192 17.81 12.70 3.29
N LYS A 193 18.15 13.70 4.13
CA LYS A 193 19.55 14.09 4.36
C LYS A 193 20.40 13.00 5.03
N TYR A 194 19.77 11.99 5.66
CA TYR A 194 20.45 10.88 6.31
C TYR A 194 20.69 9.69 5.37
N TYR A 195 20.08 9.70 4.18
CA TYR A 195 20.20 8.62 3.21
C TYR A 195 21.15 9.00 2.07
N THR A 196 21.95 8.03 1.66
CA THR A 196 22.72 8.10 0.41
C THR A 196 22.09 7.16 -0.63
N TYR A 197 22.38 7.39 -1.91
CA TYR A 197 21.96 6.47 -2.97
C TYR A 197 22.48 5.07 -2.72
N ASP A 198 23.79 4.94 -2.42
CA ASP A 198 24.42 3.66 -2.16
C ASP A 198 23.76 2.89 -1.01
N TYR A 199 23.38 3.60 0.05
CA TYR A 199 22.66 3.00 1.16
C TYR A 199 21.30 2.45 0.72
N LEU A 200 20.51 3.25 0.03
CA LEU A 200 19.17 2.85 -0.42
C LEU A 200 19.25 1.73 -1.44
N ASP A 201 20.17 1.78 -2.40
CA ASP A 201 20.37 0.74 -3.41
C ASP A 201 20.79 -0.60 -2.79
N LYS A 202 21.74 -0.60 -1.85
CA LYS A 202 22.17 -1.83 -1.15
C LYS A 202 21.00 -2.54 -0.47
N TYR A 203 20.23 -1.80 0.34
CA TYR A 203 19.11 -2.40 1.05
C TYR A 203 17.93 -2.72 0.15
N MET A 204 17.74 -1.99 -0.94
CA MET A 204 16.76 -2.30 -1.98
C MET A 204 17.10 -3.64 -2.66
N GLN A 205 18.38 -3.87 -3.02
CA GLN A 205 18.83 -5.15 -3.62
C GLN A 205 18.69 -6.31 -2.65
N ILE A 206 19.06 -6.13 -1.37
CA ILE A 206 18.88 -7.17 -0.34
C ILE A 206 17.38 -7.52 -0.20
N SER A 207 16.53 -6.52 -0.09
CA SER A 207 15.09 -6.74 0.04
C SER A 207 14.49 -7.41 -1.19
N LEU A 208 14.97 -7.08 -2.39
CA LEU A 208 14.59 -7.73 -3.64
C LEU A 208 14.97 -9.21 -3.65
N GLY A 209 16.22 -9.52 -3.33
CA GLY A 209 16.71 -10.90 -3.26
C GLY A 209 15.90 -11.73 -2.27
N LEU A 210 15.66 -11.21 -1.05
CA LEU A 210 14.84 -11.86 -0.04
C LEU A 210 13.39 -12.07 -0.53
N SER A 211 12.79 -11.06 -1.19
CA SER A 211 11.45 -11.16 -1.74
C SER A 211 11.30 -12.28 -2.76
N ILE A 212 12.24 -12.38 -3.71
CA ILE A 212 12.24 -13.43 -4.72
C ILE A 212 12.46 -14.81 -4.07
N THR A 213 13.36 -14.90 -3.10
CA THR A 213 13.66 -16.16 -2.38
C THR A 213 12.43 -16.63 -1.59
N PHE A 214 11.81 -15.76 -0.79
CA PHE A 214 10.63 -16.13 -0.01
C PHE A 214 9.44 -16.47 -0.89
N TYR A 215 9.25 -15.74 -2.01
CA TYR A 215 8.23 -16.07 -2.99
C TYR A 215 8.48 -17.46 -3.62
N ALA A 216 9.71 -17.77 -3.99
CA ALA A 216 10.05 -19.08 -4.54
C ALA A 216 9.79 -20.21 -3.53
N LEU A 217 10.18 -20.02 -2.26
CA LEU A 217 9.90 -20.99 -1.19
C LEU A 217 8.39 -21.17 -0.96
N TRP A 218 7.64 -20.08 -0.96
CA TRP A 218 6.18 -20.14 -0.90
C TRP A 218 5.59 -20.92 -2.10
N SER A 219 6.05 -20.61 -3.30
CA SER A 219 5.53 -21.21 -4.53
C SER A 219 5.75 -22.72 -4.62
N MET A 220 6.78 -23.24 -3.97
CA MET A 220 7.05 -24.70 -3.89
C MET A 220 6.02 -25.45 -3.02
N GLY A 221 5.45 -24.77 -2.02
CA GLY A 221 4.47 -25.37 -1.10
C GLY A 221 3.01 -24.99 -1.41
N ALA A 222 2.76 -24.10 -2.37
CA ALA A 222 1.41 -23.60 -2.67
C ALA A 222 0.62 -24.58 -3.55
N ALA A 223 0.65 -24.41 -4.84
CA ALA A 223 -0.05 -25.28 -5.81
C ALA A 223 0.94 -25.87 -6.81
N ASN A 224 0.60 -27.03 -7.37
CA ASN A 224 1.40 -27.65 -8.42
C ASN A 224 1.58 -26.67 -9.59
N GLY A 225 2.83 -26.41 -9.97
CA GLY A 225 3.15 -25.49 -11.06
C GLY A 225 3.33 -24.02 -10.65
N MET A 226 3.05 -23.62 -9.41
CA MET A 226 3.25 -22.23 -8.94
C MET A 226 4.70 -21.77 -9.07
N VAL A 227 5.66 -22.66 -8.97
CA VAL A 227 7.10 -22.37 -9.16
C VAL A 227 7.41 -21.78 -10.54
N TRP A 228 6.63 -22.09 -11.57
CA TRP A 228 6.81 -21.54 -12.92
C TRP A 228 6.50 -20.06 -13.03
N THR A 229 5.88 -19.47 -12.01
CA THR A 229 5.64 -18.03 -11.95
C THR A 229 6.89 -17.24 -11.50
N VAL A 230 7.89 -17.91 -10.87
CA VAL A 230 9.09 -17.26 -10.31
C VAL A 230 9.88 -16.47 -11.37
N PRO A 231 10.17 -16.99 -12.57
CA PRO A 231 10.86 -16.22 -13.61
C PRO A 231 10.12 -14.92 -13.98
N LEU A 232 8.78 -14.96 -14.01
CA LEU A 232 7.97 -13.79 -14.31
C LEU A 232 8.02 -12.75 -13.17
N VAL A 233 8.06 -13.20 -11.90
CA VAL A 233 8.27 -12.31 -10.75
C VAL A 233 9.64 -11.63 -10.84
N ILE A 234 10.70 -12.37 -11.22
CA ILE A 234 12.04 -11.79 -11.43
C ILE A 234 11.97 -10.70 -12.51
N CYS A 235 11.35 -10.97 -13.65
CA CYS A 235 11.19 -10.00 -14.74
C CYS A 235 10.39 -8.76 -14.29
N LEU A 236 9.31 -8.94 -13.51
CA LEU A 236 8.54 -7.84 -12.93
C LEU A 236 9.40 -6.95 -12.03
N CYS A 237 10.15 -7.56 -11.14
CA CYS A 237 11.03 -6.86 -10.22
C CYS A 237 12.15 -6.11 -10.96
N MET A 238 12.78 -6.74 -11.95
CA MET A 238 13.80 -6.10 -12.80
C MET A 238 13.21 -4.90 -13.56
N LYS A 239 12.03 -5.08 -14.16
CA LYS A 239 11.36 -3.99 -14.88
C LYS A 239 10.97 -2.84 -13.95
N TYR A 240 10.48 -3.15 -12.74
CA TYR A 240 10.17 -2.15 -11.72
C TYR A 240 11.44 -1.38 -11.30
N SER A 241 12.55 -2.06 -11.02
CA SER A 241 13.84 -1.43 -10.69
C SER A 241 14.26 -0.46 -11.79
N LEU A 242 14.24 -0.92 -13.05
CA LEU A 242 14.62 -0.09 -14.21
C LEU A 242 13.74 1.17 -14.32
N THR A 243 12.43 1.06 -14.02
CA THR A 243 11.51 2.21 -14.08
C THR A 243 11.73 3.18 -12.93
N VAL A 244 12.08 2.68 -11.74
CA VAL A 244 12.42 3.52 -10.56
C VAL A 244 13.76 4.24 -10.73
N GLU A 245 14.72 3.63 -11.45
CA GLU A 245 16.00 4.26 -11.79
C GLU A 245 15.85 5.40 -12.79
N GLY A 246 14.80 5.39 -13.59
CA GLY A 246 14.44 6.47 -14.52
C GLY A 246 13.75 7.66 -13.85
N ASP A 247 12.97 8.39 -14.62
CA ASP A 247 12.23 9.60 -14.18
C ASP A 247 10.96 9.29 -13.35
N SER A 248 11.07 8.45 -12.32
CA SER A 248 9.97 8.10 -11.42
C SER A 248 10.11 8.74 -10.05
N ASP A 249 8.99 9.10 -9.40
CA ASP A 249 8.99 9.54 -8.00
C ASP A 249 9.07 8.36 -7.00
N GLY A 250 9.14 7.14 -7.54
CA GLY A 250 9.24 5.92 -6.75
C GLY A 250 7.96 5.51 -6.03
N ASP A 251 6.82 6.21 -6.22
CA ASP A 251 5.56 5.70 -5.66
C ASP A 251 5.11 4.46 -6.47
N PRO A 252 4.96 3.29 -5.82
CA PRO A 252 4.69 2.04 -6.51
C PRO A 252 3.45 2.08 -7.41
N VAL A 253 2.41 2.79 -7.01
CA VAL A 253 1.18 2.93 -7.80
C VAL A 253 1.43 3.75 -9.06
N GLU A 254 2.17 4.85 -8.95
CA GLU A 254 2.49 5.68 -10.12
C GLU A 254 3.42 4.94 -11.08
N VAL A 255 4.41 4.21 -10.56
CA VAL A 255 5.35 3.40 -11.34
C VAL A 255 4.57 2.38 -12.19
N ILE A 256 3.71 1.59 -11.55
CA ILE A 256 2.93 0.54 -12.24
C ILE A 256 1.96 1.15 -13.26
N CYS A 257 1.26 2.23 -12.91
CA CYS A 257 0.26 2.83 -13.79
C CYS A 257 0.86 3.56 -15.00
N ARG A 258 2.11 4.02 -14.92
CA ARG A 258 2.76 4.76 -16.02
C ARG A 258 3.49 3.85 -17.00
N ASP A 259 4.04 2.73 -16.56
CA ASP A 259 4.81 1.81 -17.38
C ASP A 259 3.91 0.72 -17.96
N LYS A 260 3.60 0.82 -19.26
CA LYS A 260 2.74 -0.14 -19.96
C LYS A 260 3.30 -1.56 -19.96
N ILE A 261 4.63 -1.72 -20.05
CA ILE A 261 5.26 -3.05 -20.04
C ILE A 261 5.12 -3.66 -18.65
N LEU A 262 5.36 -2.89 -17.60
CA LEU A 262 5.18 -3.34 -16.23
C LEU A 262 3.71 -3.75 -15.96
N LEU A 263 2.75 -2.98 -16.48
CA LEU A 263 1.33 -3.30 -16.36
C LEU A 263 0.97 -4.61 -17.07
N VAL A 264 1.50 -4.84 -18.27
CA VAL A 264 1.29 -6.09 -19.03
C VAL A 264 1.91 -7.28 -18.28
N LEU A 265 3.14 -7.13 -17.77
CA LEU A 265 3.79 -8.19 -16.99
C LEU A 265 3.01 -8.49 -15.69
N ALA A 266 2.51 -7.47 -15.00
CA ALA A 266 1.68 -7.65 -13.81
C ALA A 266 0.36 -8.36 -14.13
N ALA A 267 -0.29 -8.00 -15.23
CA ALA A 267 -1.51 -8.66 -15.69
C ALA A 267 -1.25 -10.13 -16.10
N ALA A 268 -0.15 -10.39 -16.80
CA ALA A 268 0.27 -11.76 -17.17
C ALA A 268 0.56 -12.61 -15.92
N PHE A 269 1.25 -12.04 -14.92
CA PHE A 269 1.50 -12.70 -13.63
C PHE A 269 0.19 -13.03 -12.92
N ALA A 270 -0.74 -12.05 -12.81
CA ALA A 270 -2.03 -12.27 -12.17
C ALA A 270 -2.84 -13.35 -12.89
N ALA A 271 -2.90 -13.32 -14.23
CA ALA A 271 -3.59 -14.33 -15.04
C ALA A 271 -2.99 -15.73 -14.85
N LEU A 272 -1.66 -15.85 -14.85
CA LEU A 272 -0.97 -17.12 -14.65
C LEU A 272 -1.23 -17.68 -13.24
N VAL A 273 -1.10 -16.84 -12.20
CA VAL A 273 -1.39 -17.24 -10.81
C VAL A 273 -2.83 -17.71 -10.66
N LEU A 274 -3.79 -16.93 -11.17
CA LEU A 274 -5.21 -17.30 -11.11
C LEU A 274 -5.49 -18.61 -11.87
N SER A 275 -4.88 -18.81 -13.04
CA SER A 275 -5.02 -20.06 -13.79
C SER A 275 -4.50 -21.26 -13.00
N ILE A 276 -3.31 -21.14 -12.37
CA ILE A 276 -2.73 -22.24 -11.59
C ILE A 276 -3.56 -22.54 -10.33
N LEU A 277 -4.06 -21.50 -9.64
CA LEU A 277 -4.78 -21.69 -8.37
C LEU A 277 -6.22 -22.17 -8.55
N TYR A 278 -6.86 -21.86 -9.69
CA TYR A 278 -8.31 -22.05 -9.84
C TYR A 278 -8.73 -22.89 -11.03
N LEU A 279 -7.83 -23.18 -11.99
CA LEU A 279 -8.16 -24.01 -13.18
C LEU A 279 -7.43 -25.35 -13.21
N PHE A 280 -6.30 -25.47 -12.50
CA PHE A 280 -5.48 -26.67 -12.42
C PHE A 280 -5.32 -27.18 -11.01
#